data_70976c20101e6defdcf829ef5eb4c7fc
#
_entry.id   70976c20101e6defdcf829ef5eb4c7fc
#
_cell.length_a   1.000
_cell.length_b   1.000
_cell.length_c   1.000
_cell.angle_alpha   90.00
_cell.angle_beta   90.00
_cell.angle_gamma   90.00
#
_symmetry.space_group_name_H-M   'P 1'
#
loop_
_entity.id
_entity.type
_entity.pdbx_description
1 polymer ?
#
loop_
_entity_poly.entity_id
_entity_poly.type
_entity_poly.pdbx_seq_one_letter_code
_entity_poly.pdbx_strand_id
1 'polypeptide(L)'
;MDARNFSALGSKGMQQVNADILPLLSEALSASNVSAQWQLRVFGQHAGDSYVAGMDPEVLPALVGCFPSALRQALGRRRADSPASTPLQLRVSIHVGPLPHTGLGVPMVHTHRLLDDDALRTLLNRANPEITNTAVIISQRVYEDVFESGCVNGDVLPDQFMRHLVKVKKFQQPAYVHIPGFDWRLADPDIFEPLDTTDAATEQPAPAPEASPQRASTAPDVSFNHTGEHGIQAYNHFGAGRGQ
;
A
#
# COMPACT_ATOMS: atom_id res chain seq x y z
N MET A 1 -1.36 -7.03 4.78
CA MET A 1 -0.20 -6.19 4.45
C MET A 1 0.48 -6.65 3.19
N ASP A 2 1.18 -5.77 2.51
CA ASP A 2 2.00 -6.10 1.34
C ASP A 2 3.26 -5.23 1.24
N ALA A 3 4.22 -5.67 0.41
CA ALA A 3 5.44 -4.94 0.14
C ALA A 3 5.29 -4.06 -1.11
N ARG A 4 5.75 -2.81 -0.99
CA ARG A 4 5.77 -1.88 -2.12
C ARG A 4 6.80 -2.32 -3.17
N ASN A 5 6.44 -2.15 -4.45
CA ASN A 5 7.34 -2.36 -5.60
C ASN A 5 7.95 -3.76 -5.70
N PHE A 6 7.31 -4.78 -5.13
CA PHE A 6 7.80 -6.15 -5.18
C PHE A 6 8.06 -6.64 -6.60
N SER A 7 7.16 -6.37 -7.54
CA SER A 7 7.28 -6.78 -8.94
C SER A 7 8.47 -6.15 -9.68
N ALA A 8 9.03 -5.06 -9.18
CA ALA A 8 10.22 -4.42 -9.73
C ALA A 8 11.53 -5.05 -9.24
N LEU A 9 11.46 -5.96 -8.26
CA LEU A 9 12.62 -6.65 -7.73
C LEU A 9 13.02 -7.81 -8.66
N GLY A 10 14.33 -8.07 -8.78
CA GLY A 10 14.80 -9.32 -9.37
C GLY A 10 14.47 -10.54 -8.49
N SER A 11 14.54 -11.74 -9.03
CA SER A 11 14.16 -13.00 -8.35
C SER A 11 14.78 -13.16 -6.96
N LYS A 12 16.05 -12.80 -6.78
CA LYS A 12 16.73 -12.83 -5.47
C LYS A 12 16.09 -11.88 -4.45
N GLY A 13 15.76 -10.65 -4.89
CA GLY A 13 15.08 -9.66 -4.04
C GLY A 13 13.67 -10.10 -3.64
N MET A 14 12.92 -10.68 -4.58
CA MET A 14 11.58 -11.24 -4.30
C MET A 14 11.65 -12.37 -3.27
N GLN A 15 12.59 -13.28 -3.39
CA GLN A 15 12.80 -14.38 -2.43
C GLN A 15 13.15 -13.84 -1.04
N GLN A 16 14.02 -12.82 -0.98
CA GLN A 16 14.40 -12.20 0.29
C GLN A 16 13.21 -11.53 0.96
N VAL A 17 12.45 -10.70 0.23
CA VAL A 17 11.24 -10.04 0.77
C VAL A 17 10.23 -11.07 1.26
N ASN A 18 9.98 -12.12 0.48
CA ASN A 18 9.10 -13.20 0.89
C ASN A 18 9.55 -13.87 2.19
N ALA A 19 10.85 -14.13 2.34
CA ALA A 19 11.40 -14.73 3.55
C ALA A 19 11.33 -13.80 4.79
N ASP A 20 11.44 -12.48 4.58
CA ASP A 20 11.52 -11.49 5.66
C ASP A 20 10.15 -11.14 6.26
N ILE A 21 9.06 -11.25 5.50
CA ILE A 21 7.72 -10.78 5.91
C ILE A 21 7.24 -11.40 7.22
N LEU A 22 7.27 -12.71 7.34
CA LEU A 22 6.78 -13.40 8.54
C LEU A 22 7.64 -13.13 9.79
N PRO A 23 8.98 -13.18 9.74
CA PRO A 23 9.83 -12.77 10.85
C PRO A 23 9.57 -11.34 11.32
N LEU A 24 9.48 -10.37 10.39
CA LEU A 24 9.20 -8.97 10.71
C LEU A 24 7.83 -8.78 11.38
N LEU A 25 6.81 -9.47 10.87
CA LEU A 25 5.48 -9.47 11.52
C LEU A 25 5.52 -10.05 12.92
N SER A 26 6.15 -11.21 13.08
CA SER A 26 6.23 -11.88 14.39
C SER A 26 6.99 -11.03 15.40
N GLU A 27 8.07 -10.37 14.99
CA GLU A 27 8.84 -9.44 15.81
C GLU A 27 8.00 -8.23 16.23
N ALA A 28 7.31 -7.57 15.28
CA ALA A 28 6.48 -6.41 15.55
C ALA A 28 5.28 -6.74 16.45
N LEU A 29 4.63 -7.88 16.22
CA LEU A 29 3.50 -8.33 17.05
C LEU A 29 3.95 -8.73 18.46
N SER A 30 5.14 -9.31 18.57
CA SER A 30 5.75 -9.59 19.89
C SER A 30 6.04 -8.31 20.66
N ALA A 31 6.61 -7.32 20.00
CA ALA A 31 6.87 -6.01 20.60
C ALA A 31 5.58 -5.25 20.97
N SER A 32 4.45 -5.64 20.38
CA SER A 32 3.12 -5.09 20.67
C SER A 32 2.33 -5.89 21.71
N ASN A 33 2.96 -6.89 22.36
CA ASN A 33 2.36 -7.77 23.37
C ASN A 33 1.16 -8.62 22.87
N VAL A 34 1.13 -8.97 21.57
CA VAL A 34 0.07 -9.80 20.97
C VAL A 34 0.59 -11.13 20.43
N SER A 35 1.73 -11.61 20.92
CA SER A 35 2.33 -12.88 20.48
C SER A 35 1.42 -14.09 20.67
N ALA A 36 0.72 -14.16 21.79
CA ALA A 36 -0.18 -15.29 22.08
C ALA A 36 -1.35 -15.32 21.08
N GLN A 37 -1.99 -14.19 20.85
CA GLN A 37 -3.10 -14.06 19.89
C GLN A 37 -2.62 -14.28 18.44
N TRP A 38 -1.40 -13.90 18.13
CA TRP A 38 -0.77 -14.18 16.83
C TRP A 38 -0.62 -15.69 16.59
N GLN A 39 -0.22 -16.44 17.59
CA GLN A 39 -0.14 -17.90 17.49
C GLN A 39 -1.52 -18.56 17.35
N LEU A 40 -2.55 -17.97 17.95
CA LEU A 40 -3.94 -18.44 17.92
C LEU A 40 -4.76 -17.85 16.78
N ARG A 41 -4.13 -17.15 15.81
CA ARG A 41 -4.84 -16.57 14.67
C ARG A 41 -5.73 -17.59 13.97
N VAL A 42 -6.91 -17.16 13.57
CA VAL A 42 -7.93 -18.01 12.94
C VAL A 42 -7.45 -18.58 11.61
N PHE A 43 -6.74 -17.76 10.84
CA PHE A 43 -6.07 -18.15 9.60
C PHE A 43 -4.87 -17.23 9.33
N GLY A 44 -3.97 -17.70 8.47
CA GLY A 44 -2.86 -16.92 7.92
C GLY A 44 -2.57 -17.38 6.50
N GLN A 45 -2.45 -16.43 5.57
CA GLN A 45 -2.15 -16.70 4.15
C GLN A 45 -0.98 -15.82 3.71
N HIS A 46 0.07 -16.48 3.25
CA HIS A 46 1.25 -15.84 2.68
C HIS A 46 1.24 -16.01 1.16
N ALA A 47 1.35 -14.91 0.44
CA ALA A 47 1.34 -14.92 -1.02
C ALA A 47 2.40 -13.94 -1.55
N GLY A 48 3.60 -14.44 -1.77
CA GLY A 48 4.71 -13.64 -2.33
C GLY A 48 5.12 -12.49 -1.41
N ASP A 49 4.70 -11.29 -1.76
CA ASP A 49 4.97 -10.04 -1.05
C ASP A 49 3.91 -9.65 -0.03
N SER A 50 2.87 -10.46 0.11
CA SER A 50 1.73 -10.14 0.96
C SER A 50 1.47 -11.19 2.03
N TYR A 51 0.93 -10.72 3.14
CA TYR A 51 0.43 -11.58 4.20
C TYR A 51 -0.91 -11.07 4.72
N VAL A 52 -1.87 -11.96 4.88
CA VAL A 52 -3.16 -11.66 5.51
C VAL A 52 -3.42 -12.64 6.65
N ALA A 53 -3.97 -12.16 7.74
CA ALA A 53 -4.35 -12.97 8.90
C ALA A 53 -5.70 -12.53 9.47
N GLY A 54 -6.46 -13.48 9.98
CA GLY A 54 -7.62 -13.26 10.84
C GLY A 54 -7.24 -13.47 12.29
N MET A 55 -7.46 -12.45 13.12
CA MET A 55 -7.16 -12.46 14.54
C MET A 55 -8.42 -12.09 15.34
N ASP A 56 -8.43 -12.40 16.63
CA ASP A 56 -9.50 -11.96 17.53
C ASP A 56 -9.56 -10.42 17.58
N PRO A 57 -10.76 -9.80 17.56
CA PRO A 57 -10.90 -8.34 17.65
C PRO A 57 -10.30 -7.71 18.92
N GLU A 58 -10.13 -8.46 20.00
CA GLU A 58 -9.49 -7.96 21.24
C GLU A 58 -8.09 -7.35 21.02
N VAL A 59 -7.41 -7.74 19.91
CA VAL A 59 -6.08 -7.21 19.57
C VAL A 59 -6.11 -5.85 18.88
N LEU A 60 -7.27 -5.34 18.46
CA LEU A 60 -7.39 -4.08 17.72
C LEU A 60 -6.69 -2.90 18.39
N PRO A 61 -6.84 -2.67 19.72
CA PRO A 61 -6.15 -1.57 20.39
C PRO A 61 -4.63 -1.62 20.22
N ALA A 62 -4.03 -2.80 20.29
CA ALA A 62 -2.59 -2.98 20.09
C ALA A 62 -2.18 -2.88 18.62
N LEU A 63 -2.99 -3.41 17.70
CA LEU A 63 -2.73 -3.33 16.25
C LEU A 63 -2.80 -1.90 15.71
N VAL A 64 -3.63 -1.05 16.31
CA VAL A 64 -3.75 0.37 15.92
C VAL A 64 -2.73 1.23 16.66
N GLY A 65 -2.50 0.97 17.95
CA GLY A 65 -1.63 1.79 18.81
C GLY A 65 -0.15 1.44 18.70
N CYS A 66 0.23 0.25 19.13
CA CYS A 66 1.64 -0.13 19.28
C CYS A 66 2.27 -0.72 18.02
N PHE A 67 1.53 -1.56 17.30
CA PHE A 67 2.06 -2.36 16.18
C PHE A 67 2.65 -1.53 15.02
N PRO A 68 2.07 -0.39 14.58
CA PRO A 68 2.66 0.39 13.49
C PRO A 68 4.07 0.87 13.79
N SER A 69 4.29 1.36 15.01
CA SER A 69 5.61 1.81 15.46
C SER A 69 6.59 0.65 15.66
N ALA A 70 6.13 -0.47 16.17
CA ALA A 70 6.92 -1.68 16.31
C ALA A 70 7.36 -2.24 14.94
N LEU A 71 6.46 -2.25 13.95
CA LEU A 71 6.78 -2.68 12.58
C LEU A 71 7.80 -1.74 11.92
N ARG A 72 7.62 -0.42 12.08
CA ARG A 72 8.62 0.56 11.60
C ARG A 72 10.00 0.31 12.19
N GLN A 73 10.07 0.00 13.49
CA GLN A 73 11.34 -0.30 14.16
C GLN A 73 11.95 -1.63 13.69
N ALA A 74 11.15 -2.68 13.50
CA ALA A 74 11.61 -3.95 12.98
C ALA A 74 12.21 -3.81 11.57
N LEU A 75 11.56 -3.05 10.71
CA LEU A 75 12.07 -2.71 9.38
C LEU A 75 13.37 -1.89 9.43
N GLY A 76 13.47 -0.96 10.38
CA GLY A 76 14.69 -0.19 10.64
C GLY A 76 15.86 -1.07 11.09
N ARG A 77 15.63 -2.02 12.01
CA ARG A 77 16.66 -3.01 12.44
C ARG A 77 17.10 -3.87 11.26
N ARG A 78 16.15 -4.44 10.51
CA ARG A 78 16.47 -5.20 9.29
C ARG A 78 17.39 -4.43 8.35
N ARG A 79 17.11 -3.14 8.15
CA ARG A 79 17.93 -2.27 7.30
C ARG A 79 19.32 -2.04 7.87
N ALA A 80 19.45 -1.82 9.18
CA ALA A 80 20.73 -1.66 9.86
C ALA A 80 21.59 -2.93 9.82
N ASP A 81 20.96 -4.09 10.03
CA ASP A 81 21.64 -5.40 10.02
C ASP A 81 22.08 -5.83 8.62
N SER A 82 21.39 -5.34 7.59
CA SER A 82 21.66 -5.68 6.18
C SER A 82 21.65 -4.44 5.28
N PRO A 83 22.63 -3.53 5.38
CA PRO A 83 22.65 -2.27 4.63
C PRO A 83 22.66 -2.45 3.09
N ALA A 84 23.18 -3.59 2.62
CA ALA A 84 23.19 -3.92 1.19
C ALA A 84 21.84 -4.46 0.67
N SER A 85 20.88 -4.78 1.56
CA SER A 85 19.56 -5.23 1.15
C SER A 85 18.74 -4.09 0.57
N THR A 86 17.76 -4.42 -0.29
CA THR A 86 16.81 -3.42 -0.78
C THR A 86 15.96 -2.87 0.37
N PRO A 87 15.80 -1.54 0.48
CA PRO A 87 14.88 -0.95 1.46
C PRO A 87 13.47 -1.51 1.28
N LEU A 88 12.89 -2.01 2.35
CA LEU A 88 11.56 -2.60 2.36
C LEU A 88 10.54 -1.62 2.94
N GLN A 89 9.53 -1.30 2.17
CA GLN A 89 8.38 -0.51 2.61
C GLN A 89 7.13 -1.38 2.61
N LEU A 90 6.39 -1.36 3.72
CA LEU A 90 5.19 -2.16 3.92
C LEU A 90 3.95 -1.30 4.05
N ARG A 91 2.88 -1.70 3.36
CA ARG A 91 1.52 -1.20 3.57
C ARG A 91 0.75 -2.18 4.43
N VAL A 92 0.00 -1.67 5.38
CA VAL A 92 -0.83 -2.46 6.28
C VAL A 92 -2.26 -1.97 6.21
N SER A 93 -3.22 -2.87 6.06
CA SER A 93 -4.64 -2.57 6.22
C SER A 93 -5.21 -3.33 7.40
N ILE A 94 -6.06 -2.67 8.20
CA ILE A 94 -6.75 -3.27 9.35
C ILE A 94 -8.25 -3.02 9.18
N HIS A 95 -9.02 -4.09 9.23
CA HIS A 95 -10.47 -4.05 9.14
C HIS A 95 -11.09 -5.08 10.08
N VAL A 96 -12.28 -4.79 10.59
CA VAL A 96 -13.05 -5.69 11.45
C VAL A 96 -14.38 -6.05 10.78
N GLY A 97 -14.77 -7.31 10.91
CA GLY A 97 -16.05 -7.79 10.41
C GLY A 97 -16.20 -9.31 10.59
N PRO A 98 -17.42 -9.82 10.54
CA PRO A 98 -17.68 -11.25 10.68
C PRO A 98 -17.04 -12.01 9.50
N LEU A 99 -16.18 -12.96 9.82
CA LEU A 99 -15.46 -13.74 8.83
C LEU A 99 -15.45 -15.21 9.24
N PRO A 100 -15.79 -16.16 8.34
CA PRO A 100 -15.66 -17.58 8.63
C PRO A 100 -14.19 -17.98 8.78
N HIS A 101 -13.93 -19.15 9.39
CA HIS A 101 -12.58 -19.67 9.58
C HIS A 101 -11.78 -19.85 8.27
N THR A 102 -12.47 -19.96 7.14
CA THR A 102 -11.82 -20.00 5.81
C THR A 102 -11.18 -18.67 5.40
N GLY A 103 -11.48 -17.58 6.10
CA GLY A 103 -11.02 -16.24 5.72
C GLY A 103 -11.73 -15.66 4.49
N LEU A 104 -12.72 -16.36 3.91
CA LEU A 104 -13.42 -15.89 2.69
C LEU A 104 -14.69 -15.14 3.08
N GLY A 105 -14.80 -13.90 2.60
CA GLY A 105 -15.98 -13.07 2.88
C GLY A 105 -15.77 -11.59 2.57
N VAL A 106 -16.84 -10.81 2.73
CA VAL A 106 -16.84 -9.37 2.48
C VAL A 106 -15.76 -8.63 3.28
N PRO A 107 -15.53 -8.91 4.58
CA PRO A 107 -14.46 -8.25 5.32
C PRO A 107 -13.06 -8.44 4.71
N MET A 108 -12.77 -9.63 4.18
CA MET A 108 -11.51 -9.87 3.46
C MET A 108 -11.40 -8.99 2.22
N VAL A 109 -12.48 -8.89 1.44
CA VAL A 109 -12.51 -8.01 0.26
C VAL A 109 -12.28 -6.56 0.67
N HIS A 110 -12.91 -6.08 1.74
CA HIS A 110 -12.72 -4.72 2.26
C HIS A 110 -11.27 -4.48 2.69
N THR A 111 -10.65 -5.42 3.40
CA THR A 111 -9.24 -5.35 3.80
C THR A 111 -8.32 -5.15 2.59
N HIS A 112 -8.53 -5.91 1.51
CA HIS A 112 -7.77 -5.74 0.28
C HIS A 112 -8.07 -4.42 -0.43
N ARG A 113 -9.34 -3.94 -0.44
CA ARG A 113 -9.68 -2.64 -1.03
C ARG A 113 -9.03 -1.47 -0.31
N LEU A 114 -8.95 -1.52 1.02
CA LEU A 114 -8.20 -0.54 1.80
C LEU A 114 -6.71 -0.54 1.40
N LEU A 115 -6.11 -1.73 1.27
CA LEU A 115 -4.71 -1.87 0.89
C LEU A 115 -4.43 -1.41 -0.55
N ASP A 116 -5.42 -1.55 -1.44
CA ASP A 116 -5.36 -1.13 -2.85
C ASP A 116 -5.57 0.38 -3.07
N ASP A 117 -5.75 1.16 -2.01
CA ASP A 117 -5.99 2.60 -2.09
C ASP A 117 -4.82 3.34 -2.76
N ASP A 118 -5.16 4.22 -3.72
CA ASP A 118 -4.16 4.95 -4.50
C ASP A 118 -3.44 6.03 -3.69
N ALA A 119 -4.12 6.63 -2.69
CA ALA A 119 -3.47 7.61 -1.81
C ALA A 119 -2.42 6.94 -0.93
N LEU A 120 -2.75 5.77 -0.34
CA LEU A 120 -1.80 4.97 0.44
C LEU A 120 -0.56 4.56 -0.39
N ARG A 121 -0.77 4.16 -1.64
CA ARG A 121 0.31 3.84 -2.58
C ARG A 121 1.16 5.06 -2.90
N THR A 122 0.51 6.19 -3.18
CA THR A 122 1.18 7.44 -3.53
C THR A 122 2.03 7.98 -2.39
N LEU A 123 1.54 7.91 -1.15
CA LEU A 123 2.28 8.31 0.04
C LEU A 123 3.64 7.60 0.13
N LEU A 124 3.65 6.26 0.06
CA LEU A 124 4.91 5.53 0.10
C LEU A 124 5.76 5.72 -1.16
N ASN A 125 5.13 5.96 -2.34
CA ASN A 125 5.87 6.21 -3.58
C ASN A 125 6.65 7.53 -3.53
N ARG A 126 6.12 8.54 -2.83
CA ARG A 126 6.78 9.84 -2.65
C ARG A 126 7.75 9.87 -1.46
N ALA A 127 7.56 8.96 -0.51
CA ALA A 127 8.37 8.91 0.69
C ALA A 127 9.78 8.40 0.42
N ASN A 128 10.76 8.94 1.15
CA ASN A 128 12.09 8.35 1.22
C ASN A 128 12.02 7.01 1.96
N PRO A 129 12.36 5.86 1.32
CA PRO A 129 12.24 4.54 1.93
C PRO A 129 13.17 4.32 3.14
N GLU A 130 14.23 5.11 3.28
CA GLU A 130 15.12 5.07 4.45
C GLU A 130 14.50 5.75 5.69
N ILE A 131 13.47 6.57 5.51
CA ILE A 131 12.81 7.31 6.59
C ILE A 131 11.42 6.74 6.87
N THR A 132 10.62 6.58 5.81
CA THR A 132 9.24 6.11 5.89
C THR A 132 9.12 4.73 5.27
N ASN A 133 9.09 3.72 6.11
CA ASN A 133 9.06 2.32 5.69
C ASN A 133 7.71 1.63 5.98
N THR A 134 6.79 2.31 6.65
CA THR A 134 5.48 1.75 7.05
C THR A 134 4.39 2.78 6.84
N ALA A 135 3.29 2.36 6.19
CA ALA A 135 2.04 3.11 6.16
C ALA A 135 0.88 2.18 6.49
N VAL A 136 -0.04 2.65 7.33
CA VAL A 136 -1.17 1.89 7.83
C VAL A 136 -2.46 2.57 7.41
N ILE A 137 -3.44 1.79 6.97
CA ILE A 137 -4.80 2.25 6.73
C ILE A 137 -5.77 1.41 7.55
N ILE A 138 -6.65 2.07 8.29
CA ILE A 138 -7.68 1.40 9.08
C ILE A 138 -9.06 1.80 8.56
N SER A 139 -10.03 0.89 8.60
CA SER A 139 -11.40 1.23 8.26
C SER A 139 -12.01 2.17 9.28
N GLN A 140 -13.07 2.90 8.89
CA GLN A 140 -13.83 3.74 9.82
C GLN A 140 -14.30 2.93 11.03
N ARG A 141 -14.79 1.71 10.83
CA ARG A 141 -15.23 0.86 11.93
C ARG A 141 -14.12 0.58 12.95
N VAL A 142 -12.89 0.29 12.50
CA VAL A 142 -11.75 0.10 13.39
C VAL A 142 -11.41 1.38 14.14
N TYR A 143 -11.49 2.54 13.47
CA TYR A 143 -11.25 3.83 14.09
C TYR A 143 -12.26 4.11 15.22
N GLU A 144 -13.54 3.90 14.95
CA GLU A 144 -14.63 4.04 15.93
C GLU A 144 -14.44 3.08 17.12
N ASP A 145 -14.19 1.80 16.83
CA ASP A 145 -14.02 0.76 17.86
C ASP A 145 -12.80 1.01 18.77
N VAL A 146 -11.75 1.69 18.29
CA VAL A 146 -10.52 1.94 19.06
C VAL A 146 -10.51 3.32 19.73
N PHE A 147 -10.80 4.39 18.98
CA PHE A 147 -10.65 5.75 19.46
C PHE A 147 -11.92 6.31 20.11
N GLU A 148 -13.08 6.11 19.50
CA GLU A 148 -14.33 6.63 20.05
C GLU A 148 -14.78 5.86 21.29
N SER A 149 -14.44 4.58 21.40
CA SER A 149 -14.67 3.79 22.62
C SER A 149 -13.58 3.96 23.69
N GLY A 150 -12.51 4.72 23.39
CA GLY A 150 -11.43 4.97 24.35
C GLY A 150 -10.54 3.77 24.66
N CYS A 151 -10.53 2.77 23.77
CA CYS A 151 -9.80 1.51 23.97
C CYS A 151 -8.38 1.51 23.36
N VAL A 152 -7.86 2.66 22.93
CA VAL A 152 -6.52 2.72 22.32
C VAL A 152 -5.44 2.23 23.30
N ASN A 153 -4.47 1.47 22.78
CA ASN A 153 -3.33 0.98 23.54
C ASN A 153 -2.04 1.52 22.91
N GLY A 154 -1.23 2.22 23.69
CA GLY A 154 -0.01 2.90 23.25
C GLY A 154 -0.16 4.41 23.16
N ASP A 155 0.89 5.08 22.68
CA ASP A 155 1.00 6.55 22.66
C ASP A 155 0.46 7.18 21.35
N VAL A 156 -0.37 6.45 20.60
CA VAL A 156 -0.94 6.96 19.36
C VAL A 156 -2.18 7.81 19.63
N LEU A 157 -2.26 8.96 18.97
CA LEU A 157 -3.36 9.91 19.09
C LEU A 157 -4.28 9.89 17.87
N PRO A 158 -5.59 10.19 18.01
CA PRO A 158 -6.52 10.29 16.87
C PRO A 158 -6.01 11.23 15.77
N ASP A 159 -5.39 12.35 16.13
CA ASP A 159 -4.84 13.37 15.22
C ASP A 159 -3.66 12.85 14.36
N GLN A 160 -3.10 11.70 14.69
CA GLN A 160 -2.09 11.02 13.86
C GLN A 160 -2.70 10.20 12.73
N PHE A 161 -4.02 10.22 12.58
CA PHE A 161 -4.75 9.53 11.53
C PHE A 161 -5.45 10.54 10.61
N MET A 162 -5.08 10.55 9.35
CA MET A 162 -5.72 11.37 8.32
C MET A 162 -6.93 10.65 7.76
N ARG A 163 -8.12 11.26 7.92
CA ARG A 163 -9.35 10.75 7.32
C ARG A 163 -9.28 10.87 5.80
N HIS A 164 -9.57 9.78 5.11
CA HIS A 164 -9.55 9.69 3.66
C HIS A 164 -10.74 8.89 3.13
N LEU A 165 -11.27 9.24 1.96
CA LEU A 165 -12.32 8.49 1.29
C LEU A 165 -11.69 7.52 0.27
N VAL A 166 -11.59 6.26 0.63
CA VAL A 166 -11.10 5.19 -0.26
C VAL A 166 -12.09 4.93 -1.38
N LYS A 167 -11.60 4.96 -2.63
CA LYS A 167 -12.39 4.68 -3.84
C LYS A 167 -11.66 3.65 -4.69
N VAL A 168 -12.05 2.38 -4.56
CA VAL A 168 -11.44 1.27 -5.31
C VAL A 168 -12.55 0.44 -5.97
N LYS A 169 -12.67 0.50 -7.28
CA LYS A 169 -13.77 -0.13 -8.06
C LYS A 169 -15.13 0.33 -7.52
N LYS A 170 -15.97 -0.60 -7.04
CA LYS A 170 -17.28 -0.31 -6.43
C LYS A 170 -17.20 -0.05 -4.91
N PHE A 171 -16.03 -0.21 -4.31
CA PHE A 171 -15.83 0.06 -2.90
C PHE A 171 -15.59 1.54 -2.69
N GLN A 172 -16.44 2.17 -1.86
CA GLN A 172 -16.30 3.58 -1.48
C GLN A 172 -16.64 3.71 0.00
N GLN A 173 -15.62 3.90 0.84
CA GLN A 173 -15.80 4.02 2.28
C GLN A 173 -14.75 4.95 2.89
N PRO A 174 -15.09 5.67 3.97
CA PRO A 174 -14.10 6.40 4.77
C PRO A 174 -13.13 5.43 5.42
N ALA A 175 -11.89 5.85 5.50
CA ALA A 175 -10.80 5.16 6.17
C ALA A 175 -9.84 6.18 6.76
N TYR A 176 -8.87 5.72 7.55
CA TYR A 176 -7.92 6.58 8.23
C TYR A 176 -6.51 6.07 7.98
N VAL A 177 -5.65 6.97 7.51
CA VAL A 177 -4.26 6.66 7.14
C VAL A 177 -3.33 7.17 8.23
N HIS A 178 -2.40 6.33 8.65
CA HIS A 178 -1.38 6.63 9.64
C HIS A 178 0.02 6.27 9.10
N ILE A 179 0.95 7.18 9.29
CA ILE A 179 2.39 6.96 9.09
C ILE A 179 3.07 7.14 10.45
N PRO A 180 3.69 6.09 11.02
CA PRO A 180 4.30 6.18 12.35
C PRO A 180 5.35 7.29 12.44
N GLY A 181 5.16 8.21 13.39
CA GLY A 181 6.06 9.34 13.61
C GLY A 181 5.85 10.54 12.68
N PHE A 182 4.77 10.55 11.88
CA PHE A 182 4.42 11.67 11.02
C PHE A 182 3.27 12.49 11.64
N ASP A 183 3.46 13.82 11.70
CA ASP A 183 2.42 14.75 12.07
C ASP A 183 1.75 15.34 10.82
N TRP A 184 0.47 15.01 10.61
CA TRP A 184 -0.30 15.47 9.44
C TRP A 184 -0.51 16.98 9.39
N ARG A 185 -0.42 17.68 10.53
CA ARG A 185 -0.50 19.15 10.55
C ARG A 185 0.69 19.80 9.84
N LEU A 186 1.84 19.12 9.83
CA LEU A 186 3.04 19.58 9.11
C LEU A 186 2.94 19.36 7.59
N ALA A 187 1.93 18.65 7.12
CA ALA A 187 1.67 18.45 5.68
C ALA A 187 0.85 19.58 5.05
N ASP A 188 0.49 20.60 5.82
CA ASP A 188 -0.22 21.76 5.29
C ASP A 188 0.66 22.52 4.30
N PRO A 189 0.23 22.67 3.02
CA PRO A 189 0.99 23.40 2.03
C PRO A 189 1.19 24.88 2.37
N ASP A 190 0.34 25.44 3.24
CA ASP A 190 0.40 26.86 3.62
C ASP A 190 1.49 27.15 4.68
N ILE A 191 2.16 26.15 5.23
CA ILE A 191 3.27 26.32 6.18
C ILE A 191 4.50 26.92 5.50
N PHE A 192 4.73 26.57 4.25
CA PHE A 192 5.86 27.08 3.47
C PHE A 192 5.34 27.94 2.32
N GLU A 193 5.93 29.11 2.14
CA GLU A 193 5.62 29.93 0.99
C GLU A 193 5.87 29.12 -0.30
N PRO A 194 4.97 29.19 -1.30
CA PRO A 194 5.22 28.56 -2.58
C PRO A 194 6.54 29.10 -3.14
N LEU A 195 7.43 28.24 -3.58
CA LEU A 195 8.60 28.66 -4.36
C LEU A 195 8.06 29.37 -5.60
N ASP A 196 8.28 30.69 -5.67
CA ASP A 196 7.94 31.47 -6.85
C ASP A 196 8.65 30.87 -8.05
N THR A 197 7.90 30.14 -8.88
CA THR A 197 8.37 29.60 -10.15
C THR A 197 8.51 30.69 -11.22
N THR A 198 8.74 31.94 -10.82
CA THR A 198 8.79 33.12 -11.74
C THR A 198 10.18 33.36 -12.31
N ASP A 199 11.19 32.53 -12.08
CA ASP A 199 12.52 32.63 -12.70
C ASP A 199 12.76 31.60 -13.82
N ALA A 200 11.71 31.13 -14.50
CA ALA A 200 11.86 30.38 -15.73
C ALA A 200 11.30 31.16 -16.92
N ALA A 201 12.23 31.80 -17.64
CA ALA A 201 12.09 32.15 -19.04
C ALA A 201 11.25 33.38 -19.40
N THR A 202 11.87 34.57 -19.26
CA THR A 202 11.73 35.56 -20.31
C THR A 202 12.71 35.22 -21.46
N GLU A 203 12.45 34.14 -22.17
CA GLU A 203 12.94 33.95 -23.52
C GLU A 203 11.89 34.53 -24.45
N GLN A 204 12.18 35.73 -24.92
CA GLN A 204 11.45 36.42 -25.96
C GLN A 204 11.52 35.61 -27.27
N PRO A 205 10.39 35.22 -27.88
CA PRO A 205 10.45 34.52 -29.16
C PRO A 205 11.02 35.44 -30.24
N ALA A 206 12.07 34.96 -30.89
CA ALA A 206 12.59 35.60 -32.08
C ALA A 206 11.50 35.66 -33.17
N PRO A 207 11.46 36.76 -34.02
CA PRO A 207 10.45 36.89 -35.05
C PRO A 207 10.62 35.80 -36.12
N ALA A 208 9.50 35.14 -36.46
CA ALA A 208 9.43 34.11 -37.48
C ALA A 208 9.75 34.71 -38.88
N PRO A 209 10.51 34.01 -39.75
CA PRO A 209 10.66 34.37 -41.14
C PRO A 209 9.38 34.11 -41.93
N GLU A 210 9.07 35.07 -42.81
CA GLU A 210 7.91 35.05 -43.70
C GLU A 210 7.87 33.81 -44.59
N ALA A 211 6.71 33.17 -44.64
CA ALA A 211 6.43 32.01 -45.47
C ALA A 211 6.12 32.43 -46.91
N SER A 212 6.88 31.89 -47.85
CA SER A 212 6.51 31.84 -49.27
C SER A 212 5.57 30.68 -49.56
N PRO A 213 4.62 30.80 -50.52
CA PRO A 213 3.59 29.78 -50.75
C PRO A 213 4.09 28.65 -51.63
N GLN A 214 3.94 27.40 -51.19
CA GLN A 214 4.08 26.22 -52.07
C GLN A 214 2.94 25.24 -51.94
N ARG A 215 2.21 25.14 -53.06
CA ARG A 215 1.56 24.03 -53.76
C ARG A 215 1.03 22.85 -52.93
N ALA A 216 -0.25 22.66 -53.12
CA ALA A 216 -1.02 21.43 -52.86
C ALA A 216 -0.42 20.21 -53.57
N SER A 217 -0.26 19.11 -52.82
CA SER A 217 -0.10 17.77 -53.37
C SER A 217 -1.08 16.84 -52.66
N THR A 218 -2.01 16.36 -53.43
CA THR A 218 -2.98 15.31 -53.10
C THR A 218 -2.28 13.93 -53.04
N ALA A 219 -2.46 13.19 -51.94
CA ALA A 219 -2.25 11.75 -51.92
C ALA A 219 -3.20 11.07 -50.90
N PRO A 220 -3.57 9.83 -51.13
CA PRO A 220 -4.87 9.32 -50.72
C PRO A 220 -4.91 8.71 -49.34
N ASP A 221 -6.11 8.78 -48.78
CA ASP A 221 -6.60 8.17 -47.57
C ASP A 221 -6.53 6.64 -47.63
N VAL A 222 -5.82 6.02 -46.69
CA VAL A 222 -5.88 4.58 -46.47
C VAL A 222 -6.24 4.33 -45.02
N SER A 223 -7.53 4.13 -44.77
CA SER A 223 -8.06 3.65 -43.50
C SER A 223 -7.82 2.15 -43.35
N PHE A 224 -7.08 1.73 -42.33
CA PHE A 224 -7.06 0.34 -41.87
C PHE A 224 -7.91 0.19 -40.61
N ASN A 225 -9.08 -0.39 -40.80
CA ASN A 225 -9.86 -1.01 -39.73
C ASN A 225 -9.20 -2.33 -39.34
N HIS A 226 -8.80 -2.47 -38.09
CA HIS A 226 -8.49 -3.77 -37.47
C HIS A 226 -9.40 -3.99 -36.26
N THR A 227 -10.51 -4.65 -36.51
CA THR A 227 -11.22 -5.44 -35.52
C THR A 227 -10.48 -6.77 -35.36
N GLY A 228 -10.03 -7.08 -34.18
CA GLY A 228 -9.41 -8.34 -33.82
C GLY A 228 -9.63 -8.67 -32.35
N GLU A 229 -10.76 -9.29 -32.05
CA GLU A 229 -10.97 -10.06 -30.82
C GLU A 229 -10.03 -11.28 -30.82
N HIS A 230 -9.18 -11.39 -29.83
CA HIS A 230 -8.65 -12.70 -29.44
C HIS A 230 -8.51 -12.77 -27.92
N GLY A 231 -9.52 -13.43 -27.32
CA GLY A 231 -9.43 -13.93 -25.96
C GLY A 231 -8.42 -15.08 -25.88
N ILE A 232 -7.45 -14.97 -24.99
CA ILE A 232 -6.57 -16.08 -24.64
C ILE A 232 -7.13 -16.73 -23.37
N GLN A 233 -7.72 -17.92 -23.54
CA GLN A 233 -8.04 -18.81 -22.44
C GLN A 233 -6.79 -19.65 -22.12
N ALA A 234 -6.24 -19.47 -20.92
CA ALA A 234 -5.22 -20.38 -20.40
C ALA A 234 -5.92 -21.56 -19.70
N TYR A 235 -5.81 -22.75 -20.29
CA TYR A 235 -6.23 -24.01 -19.67
C TYR A 235 -5.10 -24.53 -18.77
N ASN A 236 -5.32 -24.59 -17.48
CA ASN A 236 -4.50 -25.37 -16.57
C ASN A 236 -4.98 -26.82 -16.55
N HIS A 237 -4.23 -27.71 -17.18
CA HIS A 237 -4.44 -29.14 -17.12
C HIS A 237 -3.68 -29.70 -15.91
N PHE A 238 -4.39 -30.02 -14.84
CA PHE A 238 -3.86 -30.89 -13.79
C PHE A 238 -4.12 -32.34 -14.18
N GLY A 239 -3.06 -33.03 -14.56
CA GLY A 239 -3.09 -34.45 -14.82
C GLY A 239 -3.16 -35.24 -13.50
N ALA A 240 -4.23 -36.01 -13.33
CA ALA A 240 -4.33 -37.00 -12.28
C ALA A 240 -3.51 -38.23 -12.65
N GLY A 241 -2.36 -38.45 -12.01
CA GLY A 241 -1.61 -39.67 -12.03
C GLY A 241 -2.25 -40.74 -11.15
N ARG A 242 -2.83 -41.76 -11.74
CA ARG A 242 -3.10 -43.03 -11.06
C ARG A 242 -1.83 -43.87 -11.07
N GLY A 243 -1.34 -44.26 -9.89
CA GLY A 243 -0.32 -45.28 -9.68
C GLY A 243 -0.92 -46.46 -8.91
N GLN A 244 -0.66 -47.63 -9.41
CA GLN A 244 -0.97 -48.92 -8.78
C GLN A 244 -0.15 -49.12 -7.50
#